data_6843042c144ba1dcde7b1d4370351853
#
_entry.id   6843042c144ba1dcde7b1d4370351853
#
_cell.length_a   1.000
_cell.length_b   1.000
_cell.length_c   1.000
_cell.angle_alpha   90.00
_cell.angle_beta   90.00
_cell.angle_gamma   90.00
#
_symmetry.space_group_name_H-M   'P 1'
#
loop_
_entity.id
_entity.type
_entity.pdbx_description
1 polymer ?
#
loop_
_entity_poly.entity_id
_entity_poly.type
_entity_poly.pdbx_seq_one_letter_code
_entity_poly.pdbx_strand_id
1 'polypeptide(L)'
;MNPLLKDVLQVAIVVKDCDAMVKKYADEYGIGPWIIYEFNPTTVQNMIIRGKRVDYSMRLALCNIGKVQWEIIEPKDDVSIYAEFLKKNGPGLHHAAFAVDYKEFHQKMMDKGHMILQGGTWHGFTYTYYSTEEELNVIVETYDVPDGWEWPEPEAVYPK
;
A
#
# COMPACT_ATOMS: atom_id res chain seq x y z
N MET A 1 1.35 -9.83 26.76
CA MET A 1 2.20 -9.12 25.77
C MET A 1 1.40 -7.96 25.18
N ASN A 2 2.03 -6.83 24.94
CA ASN A 2 1.42 -5.71 24.21
C ASN A 2 1.99 -5.75 22.78
N PRO A 3 1.26 -6.25 21.77
CA PRO A 3 1.79 -6.44 20.42
C PRO A 3 1.99 -5.09 19.73
N LEU A 4 3.13 -4.93 19.03
CA LEU A 4 3.38 -3.77 18.18
C LEU A 4 2.53 -3.79 16.90
N LEU A 5 2.38 -4.97 16.32
CA LEU A 5 1.49 -5.24 15.19
C LEU A 5 0.20 -5.82 15.77
N LYS A 6 -0.93 -5.12 15.63
CA LYS A 6 -2.20 -5.49 16.27
C LYS A 6 -3.08 -6.30 15.35
N ASP A 7 -3.58 -5.68 14.30
CA ASP A 7 -4.47 -6.31 13.32
C ASP A 7 -3.87 -6.19 11.92
N VAL A 8 -4.12 -7.18 11.07
CA VAL A 8 -3.84 -7.06 9.63
C VAL A 8 -4.96 -6.22 9.02
N LEU A 9 -4.62 -5.06 8.50
CA LEU A 9 -5.57 -4.15 7.86
C LEU A 9 -5.71 -4.43 6.38
N GLN A 10 -4.57 -4.70 5.71
CA GLN A 10 -4.51 -4.83 4.26
C GLN A 10 -3.45 -5.85 3.84
N VAL A 11 -3.71 -6.51 2.73
CA VAL A 11 -2.74 -7.33 2.00
C VAL A 11 -2.70 -6.84 0.56
N ALA A 12 -1.51 -6.62 0.02
CA ALA A 12 -1.35 -6.08 -1.31
C ALA A 12 -0.60 -7.01 -2.26
N ILE A 13 -1.08 -7.04 -3.50
CA ILE A 13 -0.39 -7.66 -4.63
C ILE A 13 0.04 -6.61 -5.64
N VAL A 14 1.20 -6.84 -6.25
CA VAL A 14 1.66 -6.03 -7.39
C VAL A 14 1.43 -6.79 -8.68
N VAL A 15 0.90 -6.12 -9.68
CA VAL A 15 0.48 -6.70 -10.96
C VAL A 15 0.94 -5.85 -12.14
N LYS A 16 0.87 -6.41 -13.36
CA LYS A 16 1.20 -5.68 -14.59
C LYS A 16 0.04 -4.85 -15.14
N ASP A 17 -1.19 -5.20 -14.77
CA ASP A 17 -2.43 -4.57 -15.26
C ASP A 17 -3.48 -4.68 -14.15
N CYS A 18 -3.75 -3.54 -13.52
CA CYS A 18 -4.69 -3.45 -12.40
C CYS A 18 -6.12 -3.73 -12.86
N ASP A 19 -6.54 -3.13 -13.98
CA ASP A 19 -7.93 -3.26 -14.46
C ASP A 19 -8.24 -4.68 -14.90
N ALA A 20 -7.30 -5.34 -15.59
CA ALA A 20 -7.45 -6.76 -15.96
C ALA A 20 -7.55 -7.67 -14.73
N MET A 21 -6.76 -7.40 -13.69
CA MET A 21 -6.81 -8.18 -12.45
C MET A 21 -8.10 -7.91 -11.67
N VAL A 22 -8.54 -6.67 -11.55
CA VAL A 22 -9.83 -6.29 -10.93
C VAL A 22 -10.97 -7.02 -11.63
N LYS A 23 -11.00 -6.98 -12.97
CA LYS A 23 -12.00 -7.67 -13.76
C LYS A 23 -11.99 -9.18 -13.49
N LYS A 24 -10.83 -9.79 -13.43
CA LYS A 24 -10.68 -11.22 -13.12
C LYS A 24 -11.24 -11.57 -11.73
N TYR A 25 -10.88 -10.82 -10.70
CA TYR A 25 -11.42 -11.04 -9.35
C TYR A 25 -12.94 -10.87 -9.29
N ALA A 26 -13.48 -9.87 -9.96
CA ALA A 26 -14.91 -9.61 -9.96
C ALA A 26 -15.70 -10.65 -10.76
N ASP A 27 -15.33 -10.88 -12.02
CA ASP A 27 -16.11 -11.68 -12.95
C ASP A 27 -15.97 -13.20 -12.70
N GLU A 28 -14.77 -13.66 -12.29
CA GLU A 28 -14.50 -15.09 -12.13
C GLU A 28 -14.65 -15.55 -10.67
N TYR A 29 -14.39 -14.67 -9.69
CA TYR A 29 -14.38 -15.03 -8.27
C TYR A 29 -15.46 -14.31 -7.45
N GLY A 30 -16.22 -13.39 -8.05
CA GLY A 30 -17.31 -12.67 -7.38
C GLY A 30 -16.82 -11.72 -6.27
N ILE A 31 -15.57 -11.24 -6.35
CA ILE A 31 -14.97 -10.36 -5.33
C ILE A 31 -15.04 -8.91 -5.81
N GLY A 32 -15.79 -8.09 -5.09
CA GLY A 32 -16.01 -6.68 -5.41
C GLY A 32 -17.11 -6.07 -4.52
N PRO A 33 -17.52 -4.81 -4.73
CA PRO A 33 -16.95 -3.89 -5.72
C PRO A 33 -15.53 -3.43 -5.38
N TRP A 34 -14.75 -3.14 -6.42
CA TRP A 34 -13.42 -2.57 -6.33
C TRP A 34 -13.47 -1.06 -6.46
N ILE A 35 -12.82 -0.36 -5.54
CA ILE A 35 -12.68 1.09 -5.56
C ILE A 35 -11.30 1.42 -6.10
N ILE A 36 -11.22 2.23 -7.15
CA ILE A 36 -9.99 2.45 -7.93
C ILE A 36 -9.51 3.88 -7.76
N TYR A 37 -8.20 4.05 -7.50
CA TYR A 37 -7.53 5.33 -7.36
C TYR A 37 -6.26 5.42 -8.21
N GLU A 38 -5.85 6.65 -8.52
CA GLU A 38 -4.57 7.00 -9.13
C GLU A 38 -3.73 7.77 -8.12
N PHE A 39 -2.56 7.22 -7.76
CA PHE A 39 -1.55 7.90 -6.95
C PHE A 39 -0.43 8.39 -7.85
N ASN A 40 -0.16 9.69 -7.79
CA ASN A 40 0.87 10.35 -8.59
C ASN A 40 1.32 11.65 -7.91
N PRO A 41 2.34 12.37 -8.41
CA PRO A 41 2.83 13.59 -7.78
C PRO A 41 1.82 14.75 -7.66
N THR A 42 0.69 14.66 -8.34
CA THR A 42 -0.39 15.67 -8.21
C THR A 42 -1.38 15.34 -7.11
N THR A 43 -1.51 14.07 -6.74
CA THR A 43 -2.46 13.57 -5.71
C THR A 43 -1.78 13.20 -4.41
N VAL A 44 -0.48 12.90 -4.42
CA VAL A 44 0.31 12.48 -3.25
C VAL A 44 1.42 13.48 -2.96
N GLN A 45 1.50 13.92 -1.72
CA GLN A 45 2.55 14.80 -1.21
C GLN A 45 3.63 13.99 -0.48
N ASN A 46 4.77 14.62 -0.21
CA ASN A 46 5.86 14.05 0.60
C ASN A 46 6.34 12.67 0.13
N MET A 47 6.29 12.40 -1.17
CA MET A 47 6.78 11.15 -1.74
C MET A 47 8.27 10.97 -1.45
N ILE A 48 8.61 9.85 -0.85
CA ILE A 48 10.00 9.46 -0.55
C ILE A 48 10.24 8.00 -0.92
N ILE A 49 11.46 7.71 -1.37
CA ILE A 49 11.99 6.35 -1.54
C ILE A 49 13.38 6.32 -0.90
N ARG A 50 13.59 5.44 0.10
CA ARG A 50 14.86 5.28 0.82
C ARG A 50 15.44 6.61 1.30
N GLY A 51 14.58 7.45 1.89
CA GLY A 51 14.95 8.76 2.47
C GLY A 51 15.20 9.88 1.46
N LYS A 52 14.97 9.66 0.17
CA LYS A 52 15.10 10.67 -0.88
C LYS A 52 13.73 11.08 -1.41
N ARG A 53 13.56 12.36 -1.72
CA ARG A 53 12.40 12.83 -2.45
C ARG A 53 12.43 12.27 -3.87
N VAL A 54 11.46 11.40 -4.18
CA VAL A 54 11.35 10.75 -5.50
C VAL A 54 9.88 10.66 -5.85
N ASP A 55 9.51 11.17 -7.01
CA ASP A 55 8.17 11.05 -7.56
C ASP A 55 7.94 9.64 -8.10
N TYR A 56 6.79 9.06 -7.79
CA TYR A 56 6.33 7.78 -8.30
C TYR A 56 4.84 7.81 -8.59
N SER A 57 4.35 6.81 -9.30
CA SER A 57 2.94 6.74 -9.68
C SER A 57 2.44 5.30 -9.67
N MET A 58 1.20 5.11 -9.28
CA MET A 58 0.55 3.81 -9.32
C MET A 58 -0.95 3.93 -9.55
N ARG A 59 -1.52 2.94 -10.19
CA ARG A 59 -2.95 2.68 -10.19
C ARG A 59 -3.23 1.59 -9.17
N LEU A 60 -4.16 1.82 -8.27
CA LEU A 60 -4.52 0.85 -7.25
C LEU A 60 -6.02 0.61 -7.18
N ALA A 61 -6.38 -0.58 -6.77
CA ALA A 61 -7.76 -0.98 -6.53
C ALA A 61 -7.90 -1.65 -5.17
N LEU A 62 -8.95 -1.29 -4.45
CA LEU A 62 -9.23 -1.72 -3.07
C LEU A 62 -10.57 -2.45 -3.00
N CYS A 63 -10.59 -3.58 -2.31
CA CYS A 63 -11.81 -4.31 -1.99
C CYS A 63 -11.66 -5.03 -0.65
N ASN A 64 -12.68 -5.06 0.19
CA ASN A 64 -12.62 -5.84 1.42
C ASN A 64 -12.98 -7.31 1.15
N ILE A 65 -12.11 -8.21 1.59
CA ILE A 65 -12.38 -9.65 1.66
C ILE A 65 -12.49 -10.02 3.13
N GLY A 66 -13.72 -10.16 3.61
CA GLY A 66 -14.00 -10.27 5.04
C GLY A 66 -13.62 -8.97 5.77
N LYS A 67 -12.70 -9.07 6.74
CA LYS A 67 -12.22 -7.92 7.53
C LYS A 67 -10.90 -7.32 7.03
N VAL A 68 -10.29 -7.92 6.02
CA VAL A 68 -8.99 -7.49 5.47
C VAL A 68 -9.23 -6.80 4.14
N GLN A 69 -8.66 -5.63 3.96
CA GLN A 69 -8.66 -4.96 2.66
C GLN A 69 -7.65 -5.64 1.74
N TRP A 70 -8.10 -6.01 0.55
CA TRP A 70 -7.25 -6.53 -0.52
C TRP A 70 -6.92 -5.40 -1.47
N GLU A 71 -5.63 -5.22 -1.75
CA GLU A 71 -5.13 -4.18 -2.63
C GLU A 71 -4.44 -4.77 -3.85
N ILE A 72 -4.75 -4.21 -5.01
CA ILE A 72 -4.09 -4.52 -6.28
C ILE A 72 -3.36 -3.27 -6.73
N ILE A 73 -2.04 -3.36 -6.95
CA ILE A 73 -1.20 -2.23 -7.36
C ILE A 73 -0.57 -2.51 -8.72
N GLU A 74 -0.75 -1.57 -9.63
CA GLU A 74 0.01 -1.48 -10.87
C GLU A 74 0.94 -0.26 -10.82
N PRO A 75 2.27 -0.43 -10.75
CA PRO A 75 3.19 0.68 -10.86
C PRO A 75 3.09 1.35 -12.23
N LYS A 76 3.06 2.69 -12.25
CA LYS A 76 3.07 3.51 -13.48
C LYS A 76 4.40 4.25 -13.65
N ASP A 77 5.44 3.78 -13.01
CA ASP A 77 6.82 4.28 -13.01
C ASP A 77 7.80 3.10 -13.03
N ASP A 78 9.10 3.40 -12.97
CA ASP A 78 10.19 2.42 -12.91
C ASP A 78 11.08 2.55 -11.65
N VAL A 79 10.69 3.41 -10.71
CA VAL A 79 11.50 3.78 -9.54
C VAL A 79 10.90 3.36 -8.20
N SER A 80 9.58 3.11 -8.12
CA SER A 80 8.90 2.69 -6.91
C SER A 80 9.31 1.29 -6.46
N ILE A 81 9.14 1.01 -5.16
CA ILE A 81 9.36 -0.35 -4.62
C ILE A 81 8.43 -1.37 -5.30
N TYR A 82 7.29 -0.97 -5.82
CA TYR A 82 6.38 -1.82 -6.59
C TYR A 82 6.95 -2.17 -7.97
N ALA A 83 7.50 -1.19 -8.68
CA ALA A 83 8.16 -1.39 -9.98
C ALA A 83 9.40 -2.29 -9.82
N GLU A 84 10.20 -2.05 -8.77
CA GLU A 84 11.37 -2.87 -8.42
C GLU A 84 10.96 -4.33 -8.16
N PHE A 85 9.90 -4.54 -7.35
CA PHE A 85 9.38 -5.87 -7.06
C PHE A 85 8.89 -6.58 -8.31
N LEU A 86 8.07 -5.90 -9.12
CA LEU A 86 7.51 -6.47 -10.35
C LEU A 86 8.59 -6.89 -11.35
N LYS A 87 9.63 -6.08 -11.47
CA LYS A 87 10.79 -6.37 -12.34
C LYS A 87 11.58 -7.57 -11.86
N LYS A 88 11.78 -7.70 -10.53
CA LYS A 88 12.60 -8.76 -9.93
C LYS A 88 11.86 -10.08 -9.80
N ASN A 89 10.59 -10.05 -9.41
CA ASN A 89 9.83 -11.23 -8.99
C ASN A 89 8.67 -11.57 -9.92
N GLY A 90 8.25 -10.66 -10.80
CA GLY A 90 6.96 -10.76 -11.47
C GLY A 90 5.79 -10.38 -10.54
N PRO A 91 4.52 -10.58 -10.99
CA PRO A 91 3.34 -10.31 -10.17
C PRO A 91 3.30 -11.19 -8.92
N GLY A 92 2.82 -10.64 -7.80
CA GLY A 92 2.68 -11.42 -6.56
C GLY A 92 2.43 -10.59 -5.31
N LEU A 93 2.42 -11.24 -4.16
CA LEU A 93 2.28 -10.62 -2.85
C LEU A 93 3.47 -9.71 -2.57
N HIS A 94 3.20 -8.48 -2.13
CA HIS A 94 4.21 -7.45 -1.94
C HIS A 94 4.36 -7.03 -0.47
N HIS A 95 3.26 -6.67 0.19
CA HIS A 95 3.29 -6.18 1.57
C HIS A 95 2.01 -6.50 2.33
N ALA A 96 2.06 -6.27 3.63
CA ALA A 96 0.88 -6.24 4.47
C ALA A 96 0.89 -4.97 5.34
N ALA A 97 -0.27 -4.33 5.47
CA ALA A 97 -0.46 -3.21 6.37
C ALA A 97 -1.06 -3.65 7.71
N PHE A 98 -0.55 -3.04 8.76
CA PHE A 98 -0.92 -3.40 10.13
C PHE A 98 -1.42 -2.20 10.92
N ALA A 99 -2.40 -2.45 11.79
CA ALA A 99 -2.79 -1.50 12.82
C ALA A 99 -1.68 -1.40 13.87
N VAL A 100 -1.23 -0.18 14.13
CA VAL A 100 -0.16 0.12 15.08
C VAL A 100 -0.49 1.40 15.85
N ASP A 101 0.22 1.67 16.96
CA ASP A 101 0.47 3.05 17.36
C ASP A 101 1.57 3.60 16.46
N TYR A 102 1.21 4.48 15.53
CA TYR A 102 2.11 4.90 14.46
C TYR A 102 3.42 5.52 14.99
N LYS A 103 3.32 6.41 15.99
CA LYS A 103 4.51 7.08 16.53
C LYS A 103 5.42 6.11 17.28
N GLU A 104 4.85 5.25 18.11
CA GLU A 104 5.59 4.24 18.85
C GLU A 104 6.25 3.24 17.89
N PHE A 105 5.49 2.75 16.91
CA PHE A 105 6.00 1.80 15.92
C PHE A 105 7.13 2.40 15.08
N HIS A 106 6.91 3.61 14.56
CA HIS A 106 7.92 4.31 13.76
C HIS A 106 9.24 4.47 14.54
N GLN A 107 9.18 4.96 15.79
CA GLN A 107 10.36 5.13 16.61
C GLN A 107 11.09 3.81 16.84
N LYS A 108 10.37 2.74 17.13
CA LYS A 108 10.95 1.40 17.31
C LYS A 108 11.61 0.87 16.05
N MET A 109 11.04 1.12 14.87
CA MET A 109 11.65 0.70 13.61
C MET A 109 12.96 1.47 13.36
N MET A 110 12.97 2.78 13.61
CA MET A 110 14.20 3.58 13.49
C MET A 110 15.27 3.14 14.50
N ASP A 111 14.90 2.89 15.76
CA ASP A 111 15.82 2.42 16.79
C ASP A 111 16.45 1.05 16.46
N LYS A 112 15.70 0.18 15.76
CA LYS A 112 16.19 -1.11 15.25
C LYS A 112 17.03 -0.97 13.98
N GLY A 113 17.14 0.21 13.40
CA GLY A 113 17.90 0.48 12.18
C GLY A 113 17.17 0.11 10.88
N HIS A 114 15.84 -0.09 10.93
CA HIS A 114 15.06 -0.27 9.70
C HIS A 114 15.02 1.02 8.88
N MET A 115 15.01 0.86 7.57
CA MET A 115 14.88 1.96 6.62
C MET A 115 13.40 2.16 6.26
N ILE A 116 13.00 3.41 6.03
CA ILE A 116 11.77 3.69 5.28
C ILE A 116 12.04 3.40 3.81
N LEU A 117 11.41 2.36 3.28
CA LEU A 117 11.54 1.98 1.88
C LEU A 117 10.84 2.96 0.95
N GLN A 118 9.62 3.33 1.30
CA GLN A 118 8.80 4.26 0.53
C GLN A 118 7.71 4.85 1.43
N GLY A 119 7.22 6.03 1.10
CA GLY A 119 6.10 6.65 1.79
C GLY A 119 5.57 7.86 1.05
N GLY A 120 4.40 8.31 1.45
CA GLY A 120 3.74 9.49 0.92
C GLY A 120 2.54 9.89 1.74
N THR A 121 1.99 11.07 1.43
CA THR A 121 0.79 11.60 2.08
C THR A 121 -0.27 11.88 1.03
N TRP A 122 -1.37 11.14 1.08
CA TRP A 122 -2.50 11.24 0.17
C TRP A 122 -3.72 11.80 0.91
N HIS A 123 -4.18 13.00 0.56
CA HIS A 123 -5.28 13.69 1.24
C HIS A 123 -5.14 13.73 2.78
N GLY A 124 -3.91 13.93 3.29
CA GLY A 124 -3.61 13.93 4.71
C GLY A 124 -3.35 12.55 5.34
N PHE A 125 -3.71 11.48 4.67
CA PHE A 125 -3.42 10.09 5.06
C PHE A 125 -1.97 9.76 4.69
N THR A 126 -1.14 9.41 5.67
CA THR A 126 0.26 9.04 5.43
C THR A 126 0.43 7.53 5.49
N TYR A 127 1.05 6.95 4.47
CA TYR A 127 1.45 5.56 4.41
C TYR A 127 2.97 5.43 4.42
N THR A 128 3.48 4.41 5.11
CA THR A 128 4.92 4.21 5.29
C THR A 128 5.26 2.72 5.23
N TYR A 129 6.22 2.37 4.36
CA TYR A 129 6.78 1.02 4.20
C TYR A 129 8.14 0.93 4.89
N TYR A 130 8.35 -0.14 5.65
CA TYR A 130 9.61 -0.39 6.37
C TYR A 130 10.36 -1.60 5.81
N SER A 131 11.70 -1.54 5.87
CA SER A 131 12.58 -2.63 5.43
C SER A 131 12.60 -3.79 6.44
N THR A 132 11.49 -4.49 6.53
CA THR A 132 11.28 -5.59 7.51
C THR A 132 11.39 -6.99 6.90
N GLU A 133 11.71 -7.09 5.60
CA GLU A 133 11.72 -8.36 4.85
C GLU A 133 12.70 -9.37 5.42
N GLU A 134 13.90 -8.93 5.84
CA GLU A 134 14.92 -9.82 6.41
C GLU A 134 14.53 -10.32 7.81
N GLU A 135 13.83 -9.50 8.60
CA GLU A 135 13.44 -9.85 9.97
C GLU A 135 12.12 -10.59 10.03
N LEU A 136 11.11 -10.15 9.27
CA LEU A 136 9.72 -10.62 9.37
C LEU A 136 9.24 -11.39 8.13
N ASN A 137 10.07 -11.48 7.08
CA ASN A 137 9.71 -12.07 5.77
C ASN A 137 8.51 -11.39 5.08
N VAL A 138 8.24 -10.15 5.43
CA VAL A 138 7.20 -9.31 4.85
C VAL A 138 7.59 -7.83 4.95
N ILE A 139 7.28 -7.04 3.94
CA ILE A 139 7.30 -5.58 4.04
C ILE A 139 6.11 -5.17 4.91
N VAL A 140 6.39 -4.49 6.02
CA VAL A 140 5.35 -3.92 6.88
C VAL A 140 5.01 -2.52 6.38
N GLU A 141 3.72 -2.30 6.16
CA GLU A 141 3.16 -0.97 5.93
C GLU A 141 2.37 -0.52 7.15
N THR A 142 2.39 0.78 7.41
CA THR A 142 1.60 1.41 8.47
C THR A 142 1.01 2.73 8.02
N TYR A 143 -0.04 3.16 8.71
CA TYR A 143 -0.79 4.36 8.38
C TYR A 143 -0.80 5.35 9.54
N ASP A 144 -0.60 6.64 9.23
CA ASP A 144 -0.94 7.77 10.09
C ASP A 144 -2.19 8.44 9.51
N VAL A 145 -3.31 8.23 10.18
CA VAL A 145 -4.62 8.65 9.70
C VAL A 145 -5.11 9.80 10.58
N PRO A 146 -5.37 11.00 10.02
CA PRO A 146 -5.93 12.11 10.79
C PRO A 146 -7.32 11.79 11.32
N ASP A 147 -7.68 12.37 12.45
CA ASP A 147 -9.03 12.29 13.00
C ASP A 147 -10.05 12.85 12.00
N GLY A 148 -11.13 12.10 11.78
CA GLY A 148 -12.19 12.48 10.85
C GLY A 148 -11.81 12.36 9.37
N TRP A 149 -10.74 11.65 9.04
CA TRP A 149 -10.38 11.40 7.65
C TRP A 149 -11.43 10.57 6.92
N GLU A 150 -11.80 11.02 5.72
CA GLU A 150 -12.77 10.34 4.86
C GLU A 150 -12.12 9.97 3.52
N TRP A 151 -12.60 8.88 2.93
CA TRP A 151 -12.13 8.45 1.62
C TRP A 151 -12.51 9.49 0.56
N PRO A 152 -11.54 9.93 -0.26
CA PRO A 152 -11.85 10.77 -1.42
C PRO A 152 -12.74 10.05 -2.43
N GLU A 153 -13.37 10.84 -3.31
CA GLU A 153 -14.10 10.29 -4.46
C GLU A 153 -13.16 9.43 -5.31
N PRO A 154 -13.57 8.20 -5.63
CA PRO A 154 -12.74 7.30 -6.43
C PRO A 154 -12.71 7.70 -7.90
N GLU A 155 -11.62 7.35 -8.58
CA GLU A 155 -11.50 7.45 -10.03
C GLU A 155 -12.52 6.57 -10.75
N ALA A 156 -12.71 5.36 -10.24
CA ALA A 156 -13.69 4.41 -10.75
C ALA A 156 -14.13 3.39 -9.70
N VAL A 157 -15.24 2.72 -9.99
CA VAL A 157 -15.74 1.55 -9.24
C VAL A 157 -16.05 0.42 -10.21
N TYR A 158 -15.63 -0.81 -9.89
CA TYR A 158 -15.93 -1.98 -10.72
C TYR A 158 -16.35 -3.19 -9.88
N PRO A 159 -17.41 -3.94 -10.24
CA PRO A 159 -18.43 -3.54 -11.22
C PRO A 159 -19.25 -2.36 -10.70
N LYS A 160 -19.95 -1.67 -11.62
CA LYS A 160 -20.81 -0.53 -11.28
C LYS A 160 -22.11 -1.01 -10.63
#